data_4dfef7e18d87a224e7bf07f9ee8d72d5
#
_entry.id   4dfef7e18d87a224e7bf07f9ee8d72d5
#
_cell.length_a   1.000
_cell.length_b   1.000
_cell.length_c   1.000
_cell.angle_alpha   90.00
_cell.angle_beta   90.00
_cell.angle_gamma   90.00
#
_symmetry.space_group_name_H-M   'P 1'
#
loop_
_entity.id
_entity.type
_entity.pdbx_description
1 polymer ?
#
loop_
_entity_poly.entity_id
_entity_poly.type
_entity_poly.pdbx_seq_one_letter_code
_entity_poly.pdbx_strand_id
1 'polypeptide(L)'
;RDDVESRGLGDVYKRQILNPATHKPVTLDELSGIFCTELARQELDDTTPYFDIPEEIRNFYKMYRPSPLVRAYCLEKKLDTPAHIYYKFEGNNTSGSHKLNSAIAQAYYAKKQGLKGVTTETGAGQWGTALSMACSYFDLDCHVYMVKCSYEQKPFRREVMRTYGAQVTPSPSMETEVGRKINAEFPGTTGSLGCAISEAVEAATSHEGYRYVLGSVLTQVLLHQSVIGLETKTALDKYGIKADMIIGCAGGGSNLGGLISPFVGEMSRGEAKYD
;
A
#
# COMPACT_ATOMS: atom_id res chain seq x y z
N ARG A 1 -24.02 2.94 10.07
CA ARG A 1 -22.98 3.04 9.55
C ARG A 1 -22.66 1.86 8.86
N ASP A 2 -21.81 1.95 8.58
CA ASP A 2 -21.39 0.86 8.49
C ASP A 2 -21.80 -0.01 8.10
N ASP A 3 -22.37 0.25 8.53
CA ASP A 3 -22.94 -0.82 8.64
C ASP A 3 -23.66 -1.30 7.50
N VAL A 4 -24.11 -0.52 6.57
CA VAL A 4 -24.67 -0.94 5.31
C VAL A 4 -23.59 -1.52 4.41
N GLU A 5 -22.43 -0.92 4.37
CA GLU A 5 -21.30 -1.44 3.61
C GLU A 5 -20.78 -2.72 4.20
N SER A 6 -20.50 -2.73 5.48
CA SER A 6 -19.94 -3.89 6.11
C SER A 6 -20.91 -5.06 6.14
N ARG A 7 -22.21 -4.85 6.31
CA ARG A 7 -23.18 -5.94 6.25
C ARG A 7 -23.32 -6.54 4.87
N GLY A 8 -23.46 -5.70 3.84
CA GLY A 8 -23.58 -6.19 2.48
C GLY A 8 -22.38 -6.99 2.01
N LEU A 9 -21.19 -6.55 2.35
CA LEU A 9 -19.95 -7.23 2.01
C LEU A 9 -19.55 -8.28 3.04
N GLY A 10 -19.83 -8.02 4.32
CA GLY A 10 -19.44 -8.89 5.41
C GLY A 10 -20.10 -10.26 5.35
N ASP A 11 -21.39 -10.30 5.16
CA ASP A 11 -22.14 -11.53 5.19
C ASP A 11 -21.94 -12.42 3.96
N VAL A 12 -21.64 -11.80 2.81
CA VAL A 12 -21.51 -12.52 1.54
C VAL A 12 -20.06 -12.58 1.07
N TYR A 13 -19.26 -11.54 1.34
CA TYR A 13 -17.92 -11.38 0.79
C TYR A 13 -16.85 -11.13 1.85
N LYS A 14 -17.15 -11.21 3.13
CA LYS A 14 -16.17 -11.01 4.19
C LYS A 14 -15.04 -12.03 4.02
N ARG A 15 -13.94 -11.55 3.44
CA ARG A 15 -12.72 -12.34 3.27
C ARG A 15 -11.88 -12.20 4.51
N GLN A 16 -11.92 -13.21 5.34
CA GLN A 16 -11.02 -13.31 6.47
C GLN A 16 -9.70 -13.94 6.02
N ILE A 17 -8.59 -13.42 6.54
CA ILE A 17 -7.30 -14.08 6.37
C ILE A 17 -7.37 -15.39 7.14
N LEU A 18 -7.10 -16.49 6.46
CA LEU A 18 -7.12 -17.82 7.06
C LEU A 18 -5.70 -18.29 7.34
N ASN A 19 -5.51 -18.91 8.49
CA ASN A 19 -4.30 -19.65 8.79
C ASN A 19 -4.20 -20.86 7.84
N PRO A 20 -3.13 -20.99 7.05
CA PRO A 20 -3.02 -22.02 6.02
C PRO A 20 -3.00 -23.46 6.57
N ALA A 21 -2.58 -23.64 7.84
CA ALA A 21 -2.53 -24.95 8.45
C ALA A 21 -3.85 -25.40 9.06
N THR A 22 -4.63 -24.45 9.61
CA THR A 22 -5.89 -24.75 10.34
C THR A 22 -7.14 -24.43 9.53
N HIS A 23 -7.01 -23.63 8.46
CA HIS A 23 -8.13 -23.09 7.67
C HIS A 23 -9.15 -22.28 8.50
N LYS A 24 -8.75 -21.81 9.68
CA LYS A 24 -9.56 -20.94 10.54
C LYS A 24 -9.12 -19.48 10.36
N PRO A 25 -9.98 -18.50 10.70
CA PRO A 25 -9.59 -17.10 10.75
C PRO A 25 -8.33 -16.90 11.58
N VAL A 26 -7.39 -16.14 11.04
CA VAL A 26 -6.12 -15.84 11.70
C VAL A 26 -6.38 -14.96 12.93
N THR A 27 -5.64 -15.20 13.99
CA THR A 27 -5.69 -14.39 15.21
C THR A 27 -4.75 -13.17 15.13
N LEU A 28 -4.95 -12.20 16.02
CA LEU A 28 -4.07 -11.05 16.15
C LEU A 28 -2.62 -11.47 16.44
N ASP A 29 -2.43 -12.45 17.33
CA ASP A 29 -1.09 -12.94 17.71
C ASP A 29 -0.40 -13.61 16.53
N GLU A 30 -1.08 -14.44 15.76
CA GLU A 30 -0.53 -15.07 14.56
C GLU A 30 -0.13 -14.02 13.52
N LEU A 31 -0.98 -13.02 13.31
CA LEU A 31 -0.71 -11.97 12.34
C LEU A 31 0.42 -11.05 12.80
N SER A 32 0.52 -10.78 14.10
CA SER A 32 1.59 -9.98 14.71
C SER A 32 2.96 -10.65 14.66
N GLY A 33 3.00 -11.96 14.43
CA GLY A 33 4.23 -12.69 14.13
C GLY A 33 4.87 -12.28 12.81
N ILE A 34 4.07 -11.83 11.85
CA ILE A 34 4.50 -11.42 10.51
C ILE A 34 4.53 -9.89 10.37
N PHE A 35 3.45 -9.20 10.76
CA PHE A 35 3.29 -7.77 10.65
C PHE A 35 3.52 -7.05 11.99
N CYS A 36 3.72 -5.74 11.95
CA CYS A 36 3.64 -4.89 13.13
C CYS A 36 2.25 -5.05 13.79
N THR A 37 2.21 -5.14 15.13
CA THR A 37 0.98 -5.44 15.90
C THR A 37 -0.16 -4.45 15.62
N GLU A 38 0.15 -3.15 15.48
CA GLU A 38 -0.88 -2.15 15.18
C GLU A 38 -1.45 -2.33 13.76
N LEU A 39 -0.60 -2.69 12.80
CA LEU A 39 -1.04 -2.99 11.43
C LEU A 39 -1.90 -4.26 11.39
N ALA A 40 -1.55 -5.27 12.17
CA ALA A 40 -2.36 -6.49 12.32
C ALA A 40 -3.73 -6.18 12.96
N ARG A 41 -3.77 -5.26 13.94
CA ARG A 41 -5.02 -4.80 14.54
C ARG A 41 -5.90 -4.06 13.52
N GLN A 42 -5.34 -3.12 12.77
CA GLN A 42 -6.06 -2.40 11.71
C GLN A 42 -6.58 -3.34 10.60
N GLU A 43 -5.84 -4.41 10.29
CA GLU A 43 -6.25 -5.41 9.31
C GLU A 43 -7.47 -6.21 9.77
N LEU A 44 -7.55 -6.52 11.06
CA LEU A 44 -8.62 -7.34 11.64
C LEU A 44 -9.81 -6.52 12.15
N ASP A 45 -9.67 -5.19 12.26
CA ASP A 45 -10.75 -4.32 12.72
C ASP A 45 -11.79 -4.11 11.59
N ASP A 46 -13.00 -4.57 11.83
CA ASP A 46 -14.15 -4.42 10.95
C ASP A 46 -15.26 -3.56 11.56
N THR A 47 -14.97 -2.88 12.67
CA THR A 47 -15.94 -2.11 13.47
C THR A 47 -15.66 -0.62 13.53
N THR A 48 -14.40 -0.21 13.45
CA THR A 48 -13.99 1.19 13.56
C THR A 48 -14.13 1.90 12.21
N PRO A 49 -15.04 2.88 12.07
CA PRO A 49 -15.29 3.52 10.78
C PRO A 49 -14.21 4.52 10.36
N TYR A 50 -13.56 5.17 11.32
CA TYR A 50 -12.53 6.16 11.09
C TYR A 50 -11.39 6.00 12.10
N PHE A 51 -10.17 6.11 11.61
CA PHE A 51 -8.97 6.11 12.43
C PHE A 51 -8.33 7.50 12.42
N ASP A 52 -7.95 7.97 13.59
CA ASP A 52 -7.17 9.20 13.69
C ASP A 52 -5.76 8.99 13.12
N ILE A 53 -5.35 9.92 12.26
CA ILE A 53 -3.99 9.90 11.74
C ILE A 53 -3.06 10.51 12.81
N PRO A 54 -2.08 9.76 13.33
CA PRO A 54 -1.11 10.26 14.29
C PRO A 54 -0.43 11.56 13.85
N GLU A 55 -0.07 12.40 14.82
CA GLU A 55 0.50 13.71 14.54
C GLU A 55 1.80 13.63 13.71
N GLU A 56 2.64 12.66 13.99
CA GLU A 56 3.91 12.45 13.31
C GLU A 56 3.66 12.13 11.81
N ILE A 57 2.66 11.31 11.52
CA ILE A 57 2.26 11.01 10.14
C ILE A 57 1.67 12.25 9.48
N ARG A 58 0.82 13.02 10.18
CA ARG A 58 0.27 14.29 9.66
C ARG A 58 1.36 15.31 9.36
N ASN A 59 2.38 15.40 10.21
CA ASN A 59 3.51 16.30 9.99
C ASN A 59 4.31 15.91 8.74
N PHE A 60 4.49 14.60 8.50
CA PHE A 60 5.09 14.15 7.25
C PHE A 60 4.19 14.48 6.04
N TYR A 61 2.89 14.23 6.15
CA TYR A 61 1.93 14.51 5.07
C TYR A 61 1.92 15.99 4.66
N LYS A 62 2.13 16.92 5.56
CA LYS A 62 2.21 18.37 5.26
C LYS A 62 3.26 18.72 4.21
N MET A 63 4.26 17.86 3.96
CA MET A 63 5.28 18.10 2.93
C MET A 63 4.75 17.95 1.50
N TYR A 64 3.65 17.22 1.29
CA TYR A 64 3.13 16.95 -0.06
C TYR A 64 1.61 16.81 -0.17
N ARG A 65 0.90 16.89 0.96
CA ARG A 65 -0.57 16.83 0.98
C ARG A 65 -1.17 18.16 1.43
N PRO A 66 -2.41 18.49 0.99
CA PRO A 66 -3.22 17.71 0.04
C PRO A 66 -2.58 17.62 -1.35
N SER A 67 -2.66 16.46 -1.98
CA SER A 67 -2.20 16.30 -3.35
C SER A 67 -3.14 17.03 -4.33
N PRO A 68 -2.63 17.54 -5.48
CA PRO A 68 -3.44 18.33 -6.39
C PRO A 68 -4.59 17.54 -7.04
N LEU A 69 -5.76 18.17 -7.13
CA LEU A 69 -6.83 17.77 -8.05
C LEU A 69 -6.77 18.69 -9.26
N VAL A 70 -6.50 18.15 -10.43
CA VAL A 70 -6.18 18.90 -11.64
C VAL A 70 -7.13 18.53 -12.76
N ARG A 71 -7.65 19.53 -13.49
CA ARG A 71 -8.45 19.29 -14.70
C ARG A 71 -7.55 18.99 -15.89
N ALA A 72 -7.89 17.95 -16.64
CA ALA A 72 -7.09 17.43 -17.74
C ALA A 72 -7.51 18.01 -19.11
N TYR A 73 -7.47 19.32 -19.25
CA TYR A 73 -7.92 20.03 -20.49
C TYR A 73 -7.32 19.48 -21.78
N CYS A 74 -6.02 19.12 -21.78
CA CYS A 74 -5.36 18.56 -22.96
C CYS A 74 -5.92 17.19 -23.33
N LEU A 75 -6.28 16.36 -22.34
CA LEU A 75 -6.87 15.06 -22.55
C LEU A 75 -8.31 15.17 -23.06
N GLU A 76 -9.11 16.05 -22.46
CA GLU A 76 -10.48 16.35 -22.92
C GLU A 76 -10.48 16.75 -24.41
N LYS A 77 -9.60 17.66 -24.78
CA LYS A 77 -9.43 18.10 -26.17
C LYS A 77 -8.99 16.98 -27.10
N LYS A 78 -8.05 16.14 -26.66
CA LYS A 78 -7.53 15.02 -27.48
C LYS A 78 -8.57 13.94 -27.71
N LEU A 79 -9.46 13.72 -26.73
CA LEU A 79 -10.55 12.74 -26.82
C LEU A 79 -11.81 13.30 -27.53
N ASP A 80 -11.83 14.60 -27.83
CA ASP A 80 -12.99 15.30 -28.39
C ASP A 80 -14.28 15.00 -27.60
N THR A 81 -14.18 15.12 -26.26
CA THR A 81 -15.26 14.76 -25.34
C THR A 81 -15.83 15.98 -24.63
N PRO A 82 -17.16 16.05 -24.38
CA PRO A 82 -17.75 17.06 -23.53
C PRO A 82 -17.53 16.80 -22.04
N ALA A 83 -17.00 15.62 -21.66
CA ALA A 83 -16.76 15.25 -20.27
C ALA A 83 -15.68 16.12 -19.63
N HIS A 84 -15.89 16.55 -18.41
CA HIS A 84 -14.86 17.20 -17.60
C HIS A 84 -14.02 16.14 -16.88
N ILE A 85 -12.75 16.01 -17.25
CA ILE A 85 -11.83 14.99 -16.73
C ILE A 85 -10.92 15.63 -15.68
N TYR A 86 -10.90 15.04 -14.49
CA TYR A 86 -10.02 15.43 -13.41
C TYR A 86 -9.11 14.26 -13.00
N TYR A 87 -7.90 14.56 -12.56
CA TYR A 87 -7.03 13.57 -11.96
C TYR A 87 -6.49 14.06 -10.62
N LYS A 88 -6.51 13.17 -9.64
CA LYS A 88 -5.86 13.36 -8.34
C LYS A 88 -4.40 12.95 -8.47
N PHE A 89 -3.49 13.93 -8.43
CA PHE A 89 -2.09 13.71 -8.74
C PHE A 89 -1.30 13.28 -7.52
N GLU A 90 -1.15 11.98 -7.35
CA GLU A 90 -0.37 11.38 -6.26
C GLU A 90 1.14 11.22 -6.57
N GLY A 91 1.60 11.72 -7.69
CA GLY A 91 3.02 11.74 -8.07
C GLY A 91 3.79 12.98 -7.61
N ASN A 92 3.16 13.86 -6.84
CA ASN A 92 3.74 15.12 -6.36
C ASN A 92 4.64 14.99 -5.12
N ASN A 93 5.08 13.80 -4.81
CA ASN A 93 6.01 13.53 -3.71
C ASN A 93 7.30 12.87 -4.21
N THR A 94 8.31 12.83 -3.37
CA THR A 94 9.65 12.37 -3.73
C THR A 94 9.71 10.90 -4.15
N SER A 95 8.78 10.07 -3.67
CA SER A 95 8.68 8.67 -4.12
C SER A 95 7.99 8.52 -5.48
N GLY A 96 7.30 9.56 -5.95
CA GLY A 96 6.60 9.60 -7.24
C GLY A 96 5.33 8.76 -7.30
N SER A 97 4.71 8.39 -6.17
CA SER A 97 3.47 7.61 -6.16
C SER A 97 2.68 7.71 -4.85
N HIS A 98 1.39 7.31 -4.92
CA HIS A 98 0.50 7.19 -3.76
C HIS A 98 1.01 6.24 -2.67
N LYS A 99 1.93 5.34 -3.00
CA LYS A 99 2.42 4.31 -2.06
C LYS A 99 3.08 4.91 -0.82
N LEU A 100 3.61 6.11 -0.91
CA LEU A 100 4.22 6.81 0.21
C LEU A 100 3.24 7.03 1.38
N ASN A 101 1.94 7.21 1.10
CA ASN A 101 0.95 7.38 2.15
C ASN A 101 0.91 6.19 3.12
N SER A 102 0.88 4.98 2.60
CA SER A 102 0.91 3.78 3.43
C SER A 102 2.32 3.45 3.96
N ALA A 103 3.37 3.72 3.18
CA ALA A 103 4.74 3.47 3.60
C ALA A 103 5.09 4.25 4.89
N ILE A 104 4.69 5.52 4.96
CA ILE A 104 4.88 6.35 6.15
C ILE A 104 4.13 5.79 7.35
N ALA A 105 2.88 5.38 7.18
CA ALA A 105 2.10 4.80 8.27
C ALA A 105 2.71 3.49 8.78
N GLN A 106 3.09 2.59 7.89
CA GLN A 106 3.69 1.30 8.25
C GLN A 106 5.05 1.47 8.95
N ALA A 107 5.91 2.36 8.44
CA ALA A 107 7.20 2.67 9.07
C ALA A 107 7.01 3.34 10.46
N TYR A 108 6.05 4.25 10.59
CA TYR A 108 5.72 4.86 11.88
C TYR A 108 5.33 3.82 12.93
N TYR A 109 4.41 2.92 12.61
CA TYR A 109 3.98 1.90 13.57
C TYR A 109 5.08 0.88 13.88
N ALA A 110 5.91 0.55 12.91
CA ALA A 110 7.10 -0.28 13.13
C ALA A 110 8.07 0.39 14.12
N LYS A 111 8.39 1.66 13.92
CA LYS A 111 9.24 2.44 14.85
C LYS A 111 8.63 2.54 16.24
N LYS A 112 7.33 2.82 16.31
CA LYS A 112 6.61 2.95 17.59
C LYS A 112 6.58 1.63 18.37
N GLN A 113 6.56 0.50 17.69
CA GLN A 113 6.69 -0.84 18.30
C GLN A 113 8.12 -1.13 18.78
N GLY A 114 9.11 -0.32 18.44
CA GLY A 114 10.52 -0.53 18.78
C GLY A 114 11.21 -1.57 17.88
N LEU A 115 10.72 -1.78 16.67
CA LEU A 115 11.37 -2.65 15.70
C LEU A 115 12.69 -2.03 15.22
N LYS A 116 13.65 -2.90 14.87
CA LYS A 116 14.94 -2.51 14.26
C LYS A 116 14.76 -2.15 12.80
N GLY A 117 13.90 -2.91 12.12
CA GLY A 117 13.70 -2.73 10.69
C GLY A 117 12.50 -3.48 10.13
N VAL A 118 12.33 -3.34 8.84
CA VAL A 118 11.28 -3.99 8.08
C VAL A 118 11.82 -4.66 6.82
N THR A 119 11.16 -5.72 6.41
CA THR A 119 11.41 -6.39 5.12
C THR A 119 10.21 -6.22 4.21
N THR A 120 10.43 -6.20 2.92
CA THR A 120 9.36 -6.13 1.93
C THR A 120 9.81 -6.67 0.57
N GLU A 121 8.83 -6.92 -0.28
CA GLU A 121 9.04 -7.15 -1.69
C GLU A 121 8.82 -5.88 -2.50
N THR A 122 9.30 -5.88 -3.75
CA THR A 122 8.89 -4.90 -4.75
C THR A 122 8.99 -5.49 -6.15
N GLY A 123 7.98 -5.25 -6.99
CA GLY A 123 8.02 -5.60 -8.41
C GLY A 123 8.91 -4.61 -9.18
N ALA A 124 8.31 -3.55 -9.70
CA ALA A 124 8.99 -2.52 -10.49
C ALA A 124 9.77 -1.47 -9.66
N GLY A 125 9.77 -1.55 -8.33
CA GLY A 125 10.51 -0.68 -7.43
C GLY A 125 9.71 0.48 -6.82
N GLN A 126 8.46 0.70 -7.20
CA GLN A 126 7.66 1.83 -6.66
C GLN A 126 7.41 1.72 -5.15
N TRP A 127 7.01 0.52 -4.70
CA TRP A 127 6.78 0.30 -3.28
C TRP A 127 8.10 0.33 -2.49
N GLY A 128 9.13 -0.36 -2.98
CA GLY A 128 10.45 -0.33 -2.34
C GLY A 128 10.99 1.08 -2.19
N THR A 129 10.84 1.95 -3.21
CA THR A 129 11.26 3.36 -3.13
C THR A 129 10.49 4.12 -2.03
N ALA A 130 9.16 3.97 -1.99
CA ALA A 130 8.34 4.65 -0.99
C ALA A 130 8.68 4.20 0.44
N LEU A 131 8.86 2.88 0.63
CA LEU A 131 9.21 2.33 1.94
C LEU A 131 10.63 2.72 2.37
N SER A 132 11.61 2.66 1.46
CA SER A 132 12.99 3.08 1.76
C SER A 132 13.03 4.54 2.26
N MET A 133 12.29 5.44 1.61
CA MET A 133 12.15 6.82 2.05
C MET A 133 11.53 6.93 3.44
N ALA A 134 10.45 6.19 3.70
CA ALA A 134 9.77 6.18 4.98
C ALA A 134 10.66 5.63 6.11
N CYS A 135 11.39 4.55 5.84
CA CYS A 135 12.33 3.96 6.79
C CYS A 135 13.50 4.92 7.12
N SER A 136 14.04 5.60 6.11
CA SER A 136 15.07 6.63 6.31
C SER A 136 14.57 7.77 7.21
N TYR A 137 13.31 8.19 7.04
CA TYR A 137 12.71 9.24 7.87
C TYR A 137 12.54 8.81 9.34
N PHE A 138 12.18 7.55 9.58
CA PHE A 138 11.94 7.03 10.93
C PHE A 138 13.17 6.29 11.52
N ASP A 139 14.31 6.33 10.86
CA ASP A 139 15.53 5.63 11.31
C ASP A 139 15.26 4.14 11.57
N LEU A 140 14.85 3.44 10.52
CA LEU A 140 14.60 2.00 10.47
C LEU A 140 15.43 1.36 9.39
N ASP A 141 15.94 0.17 9.65
CA ASP A 141 16.51 -0.67 8.60
C ASP A 141 15.42 -1.08 7.61
N CYS A 142 15.78 -1.10 6.34
CA CYS A 142 14.88 -1.50 5.26
C CYS A 142 15.53 -2.52 4.34
N HIS A 143 14.98 -3.72 4.25
CA HIS A 143 15.44 -4.73 3.33
C HIS A 143 14.37 -5.04 2.27
N VAL A 144 14.70 -4.79 1.02
CA VAL A 144 13.79 -4.89 -0.14
C VAL A 144 14.22 -6.03 -1.05
N TYR A 145 13.36 -7.03 -1.21
CA TYR A 145 13.50 -8.09 -2.21
C TYR A 145 12.84 -7.63 -3.51
N MET A 146 13.65 -7.33 -4.50
CA MET A 146 13.17 -6.81 -5.79
C MET A 146 13.15 -7.91 -6.85
N VAL A 147 12.04 -8.05 -7.59
CA VAL A 147 11.93 -9.02 -8.70
C VAL A 147 13.11 -8.87 -9.64
N LYS A 148 13.85 -9.95 -9.87
CA LYS A 148 15.16 -9.97 -10.56
C LYS A 148 15.14 -9.30 -11.92
N CYS A 149 14.16 -9.57 -12.78
CA CYS A 149 14.09 -8.91 -14.08
C CYS A 149 13.94 -7.38 -13.95
N SER A 150 13.18 -6.90 -12.98
CA SER A 150 13.05 -5.46 -12.73
C SER A 150 14.30 -4.85 -12.10
N TYR A 151 14.97 -5.59 -11.24
CA TYR A 151 16.24 -5.20 -10.64
C TYR A 151 17.32 -4.93 -11.71
N GLU A 152 17.34 -5.76 -12.76
CA GLU A 152 18.27 -5.63 -13.87
C GLU A 152 17.85 -4.53 -14.86
N GLN A 153 16.57 -4.49 -15.23
CA GLN A 153 16.04 -3.55 -16.24
C GLN A 153 15.86 -2.12 -15.72
N LYS A 154 15.75 -1.92 -14.40
CA LYS A 154 15.46 -0.63 -13.77
C LYS A 154 16.52 -0.25 -12.74
N PRO A 155 17.79 -0.11 -13.15
CA PRO A 155 18.89 0.10 -12.22
C PRO A 155 18.71 1.37 -11.37
N PHE A 156 18.15 2.45 -11.92
CA PHE A 156 17.93 3.69 -11.17
C PHE A 156 16.97 3.52 -9.98
N ARG A 157 16.02 2.60 -10.05
CA ARG A 157 15.11 2.33 -8.93
C ARG A 157 15.85 1.77 -7.72
N ARG A 158 16.72 0.81 -7.92
CA ARG A 158 17.53 0.25 -6.83
C ARG A 158 18.52 1.28 -6.26
N GLU A 159 19.10 2.14 -7.11
CA GLU A 159 20.01 3.18 -6.62
C GLU A 159 19.28 4.23 -5.77
N VAL A 160 18.06 4.60 -6.15
CA VAL A 160 17.21 5.48 -5.31
C VAL A 160 16.92 4.83 -3.95
N MET A 161 16.53 3.55 -3.92
CA MET A 161 16.30 2.84 -2.65
C MET A 161 17.57 2.79 -1.79
N ARG A 162 18.74 2.54 -2.38
CA ARG A 162 20.05 2.55 -1.70
C ARG A 162 20.42 3.93 -1.19
N THR A 163 20.10 4.98 -1.92
CA THR A 163 20.33 6.38 -1.48
C THR A 163 19.55 6.69 -0.20
N TYR A 164 18.38 6.08 0.00
CA TYR A 164 17.62 6.14 1.25
C TYR A 164 18.10 5.12 2.31
N GLY A 165 19.20 4.41 2.08
CA GLY A 165 19.80 3.48 3.03
C GLY A 165 19.23 2.06 2.99
N ALA A 166 18.33 1.73 2.06
CA ALA A 166 17.79 0.38 1.97
C ALA A 166 18.79 -0.61 1.37
N GLN A 167 18.80 -1.82 1.92
CA GLN A 167 19.38 -2.99 1.28
C GLN A 167 18.41 -3.48 0.21
N VAL A 168 18.91 -3.71 -1.02
CA VAL A 168 18.08 -4.17 -2.14
C VAL A 168 18.68 -5.42 -2.74
N THR A 169 17.95 -6.52 -2.63
CA THR A 169 18.38 -7.86 -3.06
C THR A 169 17.52 -8.33 -4.25
N PRO A 170 18.12 -8.80 -5.35
CA PRO A 170 17.36 -9.39 -6.46
C PRO A 170 16.74 -10.72 -6.04
N SER A 171 15.44 -10.91 -6.28
CA SER A 171 14.69 -12.12 -5.93
C SER A 171 14.31 -12.94 -7.18
N PRO A 172 14.50 -14.28 -7.15
CA PRO A 172 14.97 -15.10 -6.02
C PRO A 172 16.47 -14.96 -5.77
N SER A 173 16.83 -14.88 -4.48
CA SER A 173 18.21 -14.70 -4.03
C SER A 173 18.84 -16.00 -3.51
N MET A 174 20.10 -15.92 -3.11
CA MET A 174 20.78 -16.99 -2.37
C MET A 174 20.82 -16.72 -0.86
N GLU A 175 20.23 -15.62 -0.39
CA GLU A 175 20.24 -15.22 1.02
C GLU A 175 19.22 -16.02 1.85
N THR A 176 18.06 -16.31 1.27
CA THR A 176 16.96 -17.03 1.93
C THR A 176 16.93 -18.52 1.53
N GLU A 177 16.31 -19.35 2.36
CA GLU A 177 16.11 -20.76 2.02
C GLU A 177 15.12 -20.91 0.86
N VAL A 178 14.05 -20.13 0.88
CA VAL A 178 13.06 -20.06 -0.20
C VAL A 178 13.72 -19.67 -1.51
N GLY A 179 14.54 -18.63 -1.52
CA GLY A 179 15.24 -18.20 -2.73
C GLY A 179 16.16 -19.26 -3.29
N ARG A 180 16.93 -19.96 -2.42
CA ARG A 180 17.78 -21.08 -2.84
C ARG A 180 16.98 -22.23 -3.45
N LYS A 181 15.85 -22.61 -2.84
CA LYS A 181 14.95 -23.65 -3.36
C LYS A 181 14.41 -23.28 -4.75
N ILE A 182 13.92 -22.06 -4.90
CA ILE A 182 13.40 -21.58 -6.19
C ILE A 182 14.48 -21.57 -7.28
N ASN A 183 15.69 -21.10 -6.96
CA ASN A 183 16.80 -21.10 -7.91
C ASN A 183 17.24 -22.52 -8.29
N ALA A 184 17.17 -23.49 -7.38
CA ALA A 184 17.48 -24.89 -7.66
C ALA A 184 16.41 -25.57 -8.53
N GLU A 185 15.14 -25.30 -8.27
CA GLU A 185 14.01 -25.88 -9.01
C GLU A 185 13.83 -25.22 -10.40
N PHE A 186 14.06 -23.91 -10.51
CA PHE A 186 13.93 -23.13 -11.72
C PHE A 186 15.20 -22.37 -12.07
N PRO A 187 16.27 -23.05 -12.52
CA PRO A 187 17.53 -22.39 -12.86
C PRO A 187 17.35 -21.32 -13.93
N GLY A 188 17.89 -20.12 -13.68
CA GLY A 188 17.79 -19.00 -14.62
C GLY A 188 16.47 -18.24 -14.60
N THR A 189 15.59 -18.51 -13.64
CA THR A 189 14.33 -17.76 -13.48
C THR A 189 14.59 -16.25 -13.30
N THR A 190 13.72 -15.45 -13.90
CA THR A 190 13.72 -14.00 -13.76
C THR A 190 12.99 -13.50 -12.50
N GLY A 191 12.47 -14.45 -11.71
CA GLY A 191 11.70 -14.18 -10.49
C GLY A 191 10.26 -13.75 -10.74
N SER A 192 9.51 -13.70 -9.67
CA SER A 192 8.14 -13.20 -9.64
C SER A 192 7.88 -12.43 -8.36
N LEU A 193 6.76 -11.72 -8.30
CA LEU A 193 6.38 -11.02 -7.07
C LEU A 193 6.15 -12.01 -5.92
N GLY A 194 5.58 -13.19 -6.21
CA GLY A 194 5.41 -14.25 -5.21
C GLY A 194 6.72 -14.75 -4.61
N CYS A 195 7.76 -14.94 -5.45
CA CYS A 195 9.10 -15.28 -4.96
C CYS A 195 9.61 -14.22 -3.97
N ALA A 196 9.53 -12.94 -4.35
CA ALA A 196 10.01 -11.83 -3.54
C ALA A 196 9.22 -11.69 -2.22
N ILE A 197 7.91 -11.92 -2.24
CA ILE A 197 7.07 -11.96 -1.03
C ILE A 197 7.55 -13.07 -0.09
N SER A 198 7.73 -14.28 -0.60
CA SER A 198 8.14 -15.43 0.21
C SER A 198 9.51 -15.21 0.88
N GLU A 199 10.47 -14.63 0.15
CA GLU A 199 11.76 -14.27 0.71
C GLU A 199 11.68 -13.15 1.76
N ALA A 200 10.88 -12.11 1.50
CA ALA A 200 10.71 -11.01 2.44
C ALA A 200 10.04 -11.48 3.75
N VAL A 201 9.05 -12.39 3.67
CA VAL A 201 8.40 -12.98 4.85
C VAL A 201 9.37 -13.87 5.62
N GLU A 202 10.14 -14.73 4.93
CA GLU A 202 11.19 -15.54 5.58
C GLU A 202 12.19 -14.66 6.32
N ALA A 203 12.68 -13.60 5.67
CA ALA A 203 13.63 -12.68 6.29
C ALA A 203 13.03 -11.96 7.51
N ALA A 204 11.77 -11.53 7.45
CA ALA A 204 11.10 -10.91 8.59
C ALA A 204 10.96 -11.84 9.79
N THR A 205 10.65 -13.12 9.55
CA THR A 205 10.41 -14.10 10.62
C THR A 205 11.71 -14.73 11.16
N SER A 206 12.78 -14.67 10.40
CA SER A 206 14.09 -15.21 10.77
C SER A 206 14.98 -14.22 11.53
N HIS A 207 14.65 -12.92 11.52
CA HIS A 207 15.44 -11.88 12.16
C HIS A 207 14.68 -11.23 13.30
N GLU A 208 15.24 -11.30 14.49
CA GLU A 208 14.65 -10.65 15.67
C GLU A 208 14.60 -9.13 15.51
N GLY A 209 13.44 -8.55 15.80
CA GLY A 209 13.19 -7.11 15.67
C GLY A 209 12.79 -6.66 14.26
N TYR A 210 12.54 -7.60 13.35
CA TYR A 210 12.04 -7.29 12.02
C TYR A 210 10.59 -7.74 11.83
N ARG A 211 9.87 -7.05 10.97
CA ARG A 211 8.52 -7.42 10.51
C ARG A 211 8.38 -7.16 9.01
N TYR A 212 7.51 -7.94 8.39
CA TYR A 212 7.15 -7.76 7.00
C TYR A 212 6.15 -6.62 6.84
N VAL A 213 6.27 -5.86 5.77
CA VAL A 213 5.33 -4.80 5.36
C VAL A 213 4.97 -4.95 3.89
N LEU A 214 3.73 -4.59 3.53
CA LEU A 214 3.18 -4.82 2.20
C LEU A 214 2.56 -3.55 1.62
N GLY A 215 2.83 -3.28 0.35
CA GLY A 215 2.44 -2.03 -0.32
C GLY A 215 1.04 -1.99 -0.92
N SER A 216 0.26 -3.06 -0.82
CA SER A 216 -1.10 -3.15 -1.36
C SER A 216 -1.83 -4.36 -0.76
N VAL A 217 -3.01 -4.72 -1.28
CA VAL A 217 -3.80 -5.93 -1.00
C VAL A 217 -4.54 -5.89 0.35
N LEU A 218 -3.87 -5.53 1.44
CA LEU A 218 -4.41 -5.58 2.80
C LEU A 218 -5.36 -4.42 3.11
N THR A 219 -6.34 -4.67 3.97
CA THR A 219 -7.33 -3.69 4.41
C THR A 219 -6.66 -2.49 5.08
N GLN A 220 -5.66 -2.72 5.93
CA GLN A 220 -4.89 -1.64 6.55
C GLN A 220 -4.19 -0.74 5.52
N VAL A 221 -3.77 -1.27 4.38
CA VAL A 221 -3.18 -0.46 3.30
C VAL A 221 -4.25 0.38 2.61
N LEU A 222 -5.44 -0.19 2.36
CA LEU A 222 -6.57 0.56 1.80
C LEU A 222 -7.00 1.69 2.75
N LEU A 223 -7.03 1.43 4.05
CA LEU A 223 -7.29 2.42 5.08
C LEU A 223 -6.31 3.60 4.98
N HIS A 224 -4.99 3.33 4.93
CA HIS A 224 -3.99 4.40 4.78
C HIS A 224 -4.14 5.18 3.47
N GLN A 225 -4.60 4.54 2.40
CA GLN A 225 -4.81 5.19 1.11
C GLN A 225 -6.14 5.97 1.03
N SER A 226 -7.07 5.76 1.96
CA SER A 226 -8.36 6.47 1.97
C SER A 226 -8.23 7.99 2.06
N VAL A 227 -7.10 8.50 2.55
CA VAL A 227 -6.77 9.93 2.52
C VAL A 227 -6.87 10.54 1.11
N ILE A 228 -6.61 9.76 0.06
CA ILE A 228 -6.74 10.18 -1.34
C ILE A 228 -8.19 10.50 -1.67
N GLY A 229 -9.09 9.58 -1.36
CA GLY A 229 -10.53 9.73 -1.59
C GLY A 229 -11.13 10.86 -0.76
N LEU A 230 -10.80 10.93 0.53
CA LEU A 230 -11.28 11.98 1.44
C LEU A 230 -10.87 13.38 0.98
N GLU A 231 -9.62 13.57 0.56
CA GLU A 231 -9.17 14.84 -0.02
C GLU A 231 -9.85 15.14 -1.35
N THR A 232 -10.02 14.13 -2.20
CA THR A 232 -10.72 14.27 -3.48
C THR A 232 -12.15 14.73 -3.25
N LYS A 233 -12.90 14.07 -2.39
CA LYS A 233 -14.27 14.44 -2.01
C LYS A 233 -14.32 15.86 -1.47
N THR A 234 -13.46 16.22 -0.54
CA THR A 234 -13.37 17.57 0.03
C THR A 234 -13.10 18.63 -1.04
N ALA A 235 -12.23 18.33 -2.00
CA ALA A 235 -11.94 19.26 -3.10
C ALA A 235 -13.13 19.40 -4.06
N LEU A 236 -13.79 18.31 -4.42
CA LEU A 236 -14.97 18.33 -5.27
C LEU A 236 -16.09 19.17 -4.63
N ASP A 237 -16.38 18.95 -3.36
CA ASP A 237 -17.39 19.69 -2.60
C ASP A 237 -17.05 21.18 -2.52
N LYS A 238 -15.80 21.50 -2.21
CA LYS A 238 -15.32 22.90 -2.12
C LYS A 238 -15.51 23.68 -3.41
N TYR A 239 -15.32 23.04 -4.55
CA TYR A 239 -15.42 23.68 -5.86
C TYR A 239 -16.77 23.45 -6.55
N GLY A 240 -17.73 22.80 -5.89
CA GLY A 240 -19.06 22.51 -6.44
C GLY A 240 -19.02 21.59 -7.65
N ILE A 241 -18.02 20.70 -7.71
CA ILE A 241 -17.87 19.74 -8.81
C ILE A 241 -18.58 18.45 -8.42
N LYS A 242 -19.53 18.04 -9.26
CA LYS A 242 -20.21 16.76 -9.12
C LYS A 242 -19.49 15.73 -10.00
N ALA A 243 -19.02 14.67 -9.41
CA ALA A 243 -18.49 13.53 -10.14
C ALA A 243 -19.64 12.58 -10.53
N ASP A 244 -19.60 12.05 -11.75
CA ASP A 244 -20.50 11.01 -12.23
C ASP A 244 -19.80 9.65 -12.27
N MET A 245 -18.49 9.64 -12.55
CA MET A 245 -17.68 8.44 -12.68
C MET A 245 -16.34 8.61 -11.95
N ILE A 246 -15.88 7.54 -11.29
CA ILE A 246 -14.60 7.51 -10.58
C ILE A 246 -13.77 6.35 -11.10
N ILE A 247 -12.58 6.65 -11.59
CA ILE A 247 -11.69 5.68 -12.23
C ILE A 247 -10.39 5.56 -11.43
N GLY A 248 -9.99 4.35 -11.08
CA GLY A 248 -8.74 4.05 -10.40
C GLY A 248 -8.07 2.79 -10.95
N CYS A 249 -6.79 2.63 -10.68
CA CYS A 249 -6.06 1.42 -11.05
C CYS A 249 -6.30 0.32 -10.03
N ALA A 250 -6.53 -0.90 -10.50
CA ALA A 250 -6.71 -2.09 -9.66
C ALA A 250 -5.65 -3.15 -9.97
N GLY A 251 -4.44 -2.95 -9.44
CA GLY A 251 -3.45 -4.01 -9.32
C GLY A 251 -3.69 -4.82 -8.06
N GLY A 252 -3.02 -4.50 -6.96
CA GLY A 252 -3.34 -5.02 -5.62
C GLY A 252 -4.53 -4.34 -4.94
N GLY A 253 -5.19 -3.36 -5.59
CA GLY A 253 -6.41 -2.72 -5.12
C GLY A 253 -6.23 -1.41 -4.34
N SER A 254 -5.05 -1.10 -3.81
CA SER A 254 -4.86 0.05 -2.91
C SER A 254 -5.07 1.42 -3.57
N ASN A 255 -4.78 1.55 -4.87
CA ASN A 255 -5.03 2.80 -5.60
C ASN A 255 -6.55 3.04 -5.75
N LEU A 256 -7.26 2.07 -6.29
CA LEU A 256 -8.71 2.16 -6.47
C LEU A 256 -9.42 2.27 -5.12
N GLY A 257 -9.15 1.35 -4.19
CA GLY A 257 -9.82 1.29 -2.89
C GLY A 257 -9.63 2.56 -2.06
N GLY A 258 -8.42 3.13 -2.05
CA GLY A 258 -8.15 4.39 -1.38
C GLY A 258 -8.91 5.57 -1.98
N LEU A 259 -9.03 5.62 -3.31
CA LEU A 259 -9.74 6.69 -4.00
C LEU A 259 -11.26 6.60 -3.80
N ILE A 260 -11.85 5.40 -3.97
CA ILE A 260 -13.31 5.25 -3.98
C ILE A 260 -13.94 5.17 -2.60
N SER A 261 -13.18 4.96 -1.53
CA SER A 261 -13.72 4.70 -0.19
C SER A 261 -14.84 5.65 0.26
N PRO A 262 -14.72 7.00 0.22
CA PRO A 262 -15.81 7.89 0.64
C PRO A 262 -17.01 7.86 -0.30
N PHE A 263 -16.78 7.59 -1.58
CA PHE A 263 -17.84 7.55 -2.60
C PHE A 263 -18.67 6.27 -2.49
N VAL A 264 -18.03 5.13 -2.25
CA VAL A 264 -18.72 3.88 -1.95
C VAL A 264 -19.55 4.03 -0.67
N GLY A 265 -19.04 4.73 0.34
CA GLY A 265 -19.78 5.06 1.54
C GLY A 265 -21.08 5.81 1.27
N GLU A 266 -21.03 6.85 0.43
CA GLU A 266 -22.23 7.60 0.01
C GLU A 266 -23.21 6.71 -0.78
N MET A 267 -22.70 5.87 -1.70
CA MET A 267 -23.54 4.92 -2.44
C MET A 267 -24.26 3.94 -1.52
N SER A 268 -23.54 3.38 -0.56
CA SER A 268 -24.09 2.40 0.38
C SER A 268 -25.17 2.99 1.28
N ARG A 269 -25.08 4.28 1.61
CA ARG A 269 -26.11 5.01 2.34
C ARG A 269 -27.24 5.55 1.47
N GLY A 270 -27.16 5.37 0.15
CA GLY A 270 -28.14 5.88 -0.81
C GLY A 270 -28.10 7.39 -1.03
N GLU A 271 -26.99 8.05 -0.67
CA GLU A 271 -26.80 9.50 -0.76
C GLU A 271 -26.39 9.95 -2.15
N ALA A 272 -25.72 9.11 -2.90
CA ALA A 272 -25.24 9.39 -4.25
C ALA A 272 -25.18 8.13 -5.12
N LYS A 273 -24.97 8.32 -6.42
CA LYS A 273 -24.68 7.27 -7.39
C LYS A 273 -23.47 7.68 -8.22
N TYR A 274 -22.49 6.79 -8.33
CA TYR A 274 -21.28 6.91 -9.14
C TYR A 274 -21.12 5.66 -10.00
N ASP A 275 -20.49 5.81 -11.17
CA ASP A 275 -20.06 4.71 -12.02
C ASP A 275 -18.59 4.41 -11.80
#